data_8989583d5e96c4a2bae0545f82ae4507
#
_entry.id   8989583d5e96c4a2bae0545f82ae4507
#
_cell.length_a   1.000
_cell.length_b   1.000
_cell.length_c   1.000
_cell.angle_alpha   90.00
_cell.angle_beta   90.00
_cell.angle_gamma   90.00
#
_symmetry.space_group_name_H-M   'P 1'
#
loop_
_entity.id
_entity.type
_entity.pdbx_description
1 polymer ?
#
loop_
_entity_poly.entity_id
_entity_poly.type
_entity_poly.pdbx_seq_one_letter_code
_entity_poly.pdbx_strand_id
1 'polypeptide(L)'
;MARVSLTPPRTLVLRAMEWYSRRTYGKVLDPGKALAHNPRVLWGDLRFERSVAKWNKLDSDLKALAVMASAASIGCSWCMDFGYWENAERGMDRRKLHDVPVWRESDVYTPLERDVMEYAEAVTATPPAVGDDLAERLRARLGEAAFVELTAMVAVENLRSRVNAALDLTSQGFKDSCDLPAAGRTGAVPATTD
;
A
#
# COMPACT_ATOMS: atom_id res chain seq x y z
N MET A 1 -5.78 19.34 6.09
CA MET A 1 -6.38 19.71 4.76
C MET A 1 -5.28 19.64 3.73
N ALA A 2 -5.53 19.01 2.56
CA ALA A 2 -4.49 18.88 1.56
C ALA A 2 -3.85 20.23 1.20
N ARG A 3 -2.52 20.26 1.06
CA ARG A 3 -1.74 21.49 0.75
C ARG A 3 -1.81 21.93 -0.70
N VAL A 4 -2.41 21.10 -1.57
CA VAL A 4 -2.72 21.39 -2.95
C VAL A 4 -4.20 21.13 -3.22
N SER A 5 -4.78 21.79 -4.21
CA SER A 5 -6.16 21.52 -4.61
C SER A 5 -6.32 20.10 -5.12
N LEU A 6 -7.38 19.41 -4.71
CA LEU A 6 -7.76 18.11 -5.24
C LEU A 6 -8.70 18.22 -6.46
N THR A 7 -8.77 19.42 -7.06
CA THR A 7 -9.48 19.73 -8.29
C THR A 7 -8.52 20.27 -9.35
N PRO A 8 -7.63 19.42 -9.90
CA PRO A 8 -6.67 19.85 -10.92
C PRO A 8 -7.38 20.30 -12.21
N PRO A 9 -6.67 21.03 -13.13
CA PRO A 9 -7.22 21.43 -14.40
C PRO A 9 -7.75 20.24 -15.20
N ARG A 10 -8.96 20.36 -15.74
CA ARG A 10 -9.62 19.30 -16.50
C ARG A 10 -8.94 19.09 -17.85
N THR A 11 -8.30 17.93 -18.01
CA THR A 11 -7.71 17.46 -19.27
C THR A 11 -8.34 16.13 -19.68
N LEU A 12 -8.22 15.75 -20.95
CA LEU A 12 -8.69 14.43 -21.42
C LEU A 12 -7.96 13.29 -20.69
N VAL A 13 -6.67 13.48 -20.40
CA VAL A 13 -5.86 12.51 -19.65
C VAL A 13 -6.39 12.33 -18.23
N LEU A 14 -6.68 13.45 -17.54
CA LEU A 14 -7.26 13.39 -16.20
C LEU A 14 -8.59 12.66 -16.19
N ARG A 15 -9.47 12.94 -17.16
CA ARG A 15 -10.76 12.23 -17.28
C ARG A 15 -10.61 10.74 -17.48
N ALA A 16 -9.66 10.31 -18.32
CA ALA A 16 -9.37 8.88 -18.54
C ALA A 16 -8.82 8.23 -17.26
N MET A 17 -7.92 8.91 -16.56
CA MET A 17 -7.36 8.45 -15.29
C MET A 17 -8.44 8.36 -14.20
N GLU A 18 -9.31 9.36 -14.07
CA GLU A 18 -10.43 9.34 -13.12
C GLU A 18 -11.41 8.20 -13.41
N TRP A 19 -11.72 7.97 -14.69
CA TRP A 19 -12.58 6.86 -15.10
C TRP A 19 -11.95 5.52 -14.72
N TYR A 20 -10.67 5.33 -15.04
CA TYR A 20 -9.91 4.12 -14.67
C TYR A 20 -9.87 3.92 -13.15
N SER A 21 -9.54 4.99 -12.41
CA SER A 21 -9.45 4.94 -10.95
C SER A 21 -10.80 4.54 -10.31
N ARG A 22 -11.91 5.15 -10.76
CA ARG A 22 -13.26 4.78 -10.26
C ARG A 22 -13.62 3.33 -10.57
N ARG A 23 -13.24 2.86 -11.77
CA ARG A 23 -13.54 1.49 -12.17
C ARG A 23 -12.72 0.46 -11.39
N THR A 24 -11.47 0.77 -11.09
CA THR A 24 -10.52 -0.16 -10.44
C THR A 24 -10.62 -0.11 -8.91
N TYR A 25 -10.75 1.09 -8.36
CA TYR A 25 -10.66 1.34 -6.91
C TYR A 25 -11.96 1.85 -6.29
N GLY A 26 -13.03 2.01 -7.06
CA GLY A 26 -14.30 2.60 -6.60
C GLY A 26 -14.25 4.12 -6.37
N LYS A 27 -13.06 4.70 -6.22
CA LYS A 27 -12.83 6.12 -5.94
C LYS A 27 -11.72 6.67 -6.83
N VAL A 28 -11.65 8.00 -6.96
CA VAL A 28 -10.49 8.66 -7.56
C VAL A 28 -9.45 8.91 -6.49
N LEU A 29 -8.24 8.40 -6.70
CA LEU A 29 -7.14 8.50 -5.74
C LEU A 29 -6.66 9.95 -5.61
N ASP A 30 -6.62 10.48 -4.40
CA ASP A 30 -6.18 11.86 -4.13
C ASP A 30 -4.71 12.12 -4.50
N PRO A 31 -3.76 11.18 -4.31
CA PRO A 31 -2.41 11.35 -4.85
C PRO A 31 -2.39 11.61 -6.36
N GLY A 32 -3.18 10.87 -7.13
CA GLY A 32 -3.30 11.09 -8.58
C GLY A 32 -3.84 12.48 -8.92
N LYS A 33 -4.83 12.99 -8.17
CA LYS A 33 -5.34 14.36 -8.35
C LYS A 33 -4.28 15.39 -8.01
N ALA A 34 -3.55 15.21 -6.92
CA ALA A 34 -2.49 16.11 -6.50
C ALA A 34 -1.36 16.18 -7.55
N LEU A 35 -0.88 15.04 -8.03
CA LEU A 35 0.17 14.96 -9.06
C LEU A 35 -0.30 15.53 -10.42
N ALA A 36 -1.60 15.51 -10.71
CA ALA A 36 -2.15 16.01 -11.96
C ALA A 36 -1.97 17.53 -12.17
N HIS A 37 -1.62 18.29 -11.12
CA HIS A 37 -1.21 19.69 -11.27
C HIS A 37 0.10 19.85 -12.04
N ASN A 38 0.94 18.80 -12.07
CA ASN A 38 2.15 18.76 -12.90
C ASN A 38 2.12 17.52 -13.81
N PRO A 39 1.70 17.65 -15.07
CA PRO A 39 1.57 16.51 -15.98
C PRO A 39 2.88 15.71 -16.18
N ARG A 40 4.04 16.37 -16.10
CA ARG A 40 5.33 15.68 -16.25
C ARG A 40 5.63 14.78 -15.06
N VAL A 41 5.32 15.25 -13.86
CA VAL A 41 5.45 14.45 -12.62
C VAL A 41 4.47 13.30 -12.66
N LEU A 42 3.19 13.54 -12.96
CA LEU A 42 2.18 12.49 -13.08
C LEU A 42 2.58 11.38 -14.08
N TRP A 43 3.06 11.75 -15.27
CA TRP A 43 3.48 10.77 -16.28
C TRP A 43 4.72 9.99 -15.87
N GLY A 44 5.68 10.65 -15.18
CA GLY A 44 6.85 9.98 -14.60
C GLY A 44 6.43 8.94 -13.59
N ASP A 45 5.57 9.32 -12.66
CA ASP A 45 5.01 8.47 -11.61
C ASP A 45 4.25 7.27 -12.20
N LEU A 46 3.31 7.49 -13.11
CA LEU A 46 2.53 6.43 -13.74
C LEU A 46 3.40 5.40 -14.51
N ARG A 47 4.49 5.85 -15.13
CA ARG A 47 5.44 4.94 -15.79
C ARG A 47 6.22 4.13 -14.79
N PHE A 48 6.66 4.78 -13.72
CA PHE A 48 7.39 4.14 -12.64
C PHE A 48 6.51 3.07 -11.96
N GLU A 49 5.29 3.42 -11.57
CA GLU A 49 4.34 2.49 -10.95
C GLU A 49 4.03 1.28 -11.85
N ARG A 50 3.91 1.49 -13.17
CA ARG A 50 3.76 0.37 -14.11
C ARG A 50 4.99 -0.54 -14.18
N SER A 51 6.18 -0.01 -13.92
CA SER A 51 7.39 -0.81 -13.82
C SER A 51 7.42 -1.61 -12.51
N VAL A 52 7.13 -0.93 -11.39
CA VAL A 52 7.05 -1.53 -10.05
C VAL A 52 6.03 -2.70 -10.02
N ALA A 53 4.88 -2.52 -10.65
CA ALA A 53 3.83 -3.55 -10.73
C ALA A 53 4.27 -4.88 -11.41
N LYS A 54 5.41 -4.88 -12.11
CA LYS A 54 5.97 -6.08 -12.75
C LYS A 54 7.00 -6.80 -11.90
N TRP A 55 7.42 -6.23 -10.78
CA TRP A 55 8.39 -6.84 -9.89
C TRP A 55 7.73 -8.01 -9.15
N ASN A 56 8.31 -9.19 -9.23
CA ASN A 56 7.68 -10.43 -8.81
C ASN A 56 8.65 -11.48 -8.22
N LYS A 57 9.80 -11.05 -7.72
CA LYS A 57 10.77 -11.94 -7.07
C LYS A 57 10.50 -12.10 -5.58
N LEU A 58 9.99 -11.05 -4.94
CA LEU A 58 9.55 -11.09 -3.56
C LEU A 58 8.10 -11.60 -3.49
N ASP A 59 7.83 -12.46 -2.51
CA ASP A 59 6.48 -12.89 -2.18
C ASP A 59 5.54 -11.69 -1.96
N SER A 60 4.30 -11.81 -2.42
CA SER A 60 3.36 -10.69 -2.44
C SER A 60 2.93 -10.23 -1.04
N ASP A 61 2.83 -11.15 -0.07
CA ASP A 61 2.41 -10.81 1.29
C ASP A 61 3.57 -10.18 2.07
N LEU A 62 4.79 -10.70 1.87
CA LEU A 62 6.00 -10.07 2.42
C LEU A 62 6.18 -8.64 1.87
N LYS A 63 5.92 -8.45 0.57
CA LYS A 63 5.94 -7.12 -0.06
C LYS A 63 4.91 -6.19 0.57
N ALA A 64 3.68 -6.65 0.77
CA ALA A 64 2.63 -5.88 1.41
C ALA A 64 3.00 -5.47 2.83
N LEU A 65 3.53 -6.40 3.64
CA LEU A 65 3.98 -6.11 5.00
C LEU A 65 5.11 -5.08 5.04
N ALA A 66 6.11 -5.19 4.15
CA ALA A 66 7.20 -4.22 4.05
C ALA A 66 6.71 -2.81 3.70
N VAL A 67 5.81 -2.72 2.70
CA VAL A 67 5.19 -1.46 2.28
C VAL A 67 4.39 -0.83 3.42
N MET A 68 3.53 -1.60 4.06
CA MET A 68 2.69 -1.09 5.16
C MET A 68 3.51 -0.72 6.41
N ALA A 69 4.55 -1.49 6.76
CA ALA A 69 5.45 -1.14 7.86
C ALA A 69 6.20 0.18 7.61
N SER A 70 6.66 0.40 6.37
CA SER A 70 7.26 1.67 5.96
C SER A 70 6.26 2.83 6.05
N ALA A 71 5.04 2.62 5.55
CA ALA A 71 3.98 3.63 5.60
C ALA A 71 3.59 3.99 7.03
N ALA A 72 3.49 2.99 7.92
CA ALA A 72 3.22 3.17 9.34
C ALA A 72 4.35 3.95 10.04
N SER A 73 5.61 3.60 9.75
CA SER A 73 6.79 4.28 10.30
C SER A 73 6.87 5.76 9.90
N ILE A 74 6.45 6.10 8.68
CA ILE A 74 6.38 7.49 8.18
C ILE A 74 5.14 8.22 8.71
N GLY A 75 4.08 7.50 9.07
CA GLY A 75 2.79 8.07 9.48
C GLY A 75 1.90 8.45 8.30
N CYS A 76 2.03 7.79 7.15
CA CYS A 76 1.19 8.02 5.97
C CYS A 76 -0.19 7.37 6.14
N SER A 77 -1.17 8.11 6.65
CA SER A 77 -2.53 7.58 6.85
C SER A 77 -3.22 7.18 5.55
N TRP A 78 -2.94 7.87 4.43
CA TRP A 78 -3.45 7.49 3.12
C TRP A 78 -2.90 6.13 2.68
N CYS A 79 -1.58 5.92 2.83
CA CYS A 79 -0.94 4.69 2.42
C CYS A 79 -1.40 3.49 3.26
N MET A 80 -1.61 3.71 4.57
CA MET A 80 -2.15 2.69 5.46
C MET A 80 -3.60 2.32 5.11
N ASP A 81 -4.45 3.31 4.83
CA ASP A 81 -5.84 3.13 4.44
C ASP A 81 -5.96 2.34 3.12
N PHE A 82 -5.26 2.79 2.09
CA PHE A 82 -5.27 2.15 0.77
C PHE A 82 -4.59 0.76 0.81
N GLY A 83 -3.44 0.65 1.47
CA GLY A 83 -2.70 -0.61 1.58
C GLY A 83 -3.49 -1.68 2.33
N TYR A 84 -4.21 -1.32 3.40
CA TYR A 84 -5.11 -2.25 4.08
C TYR A 84 -6.18 -2.78 3.11
N TRP A 85 -6.90 -1.88 2.44
CA TRP A 85 -7.96 -2.24 1.51
C TRP A 85 -7.44 -3.12 0.36
N GLU A 86 -6.38 -2.70 -0.32
CA GLU A 86 -5.84 -3.39 -1.48
C GLU A 86 -5.42 -4.83 -1.15
N ASN A 87 -4.76 -5.04 -0.01
CA ASN A 87 -4.29 -6.35 0.39
C ASN A 87 -5.40 -7.22 0.99
N ALA A 88 -6.41 -6.63 1.65
CA ALA A 88 -7.60 -7.35 2.10
C ALA A 88 -8.43 -7.86 0.91
N GLU A 89 -8.58 -7.06 -0.17
CA GLU A 89 -9.25 -7.49 -1.42
C GLU A 89 -8.49 -8.61 -2.13
N ARG A 90 -7.16 -8.68 -1.96
CA ARG A 90 -6.34 -9.80 -2.46
C ARG A 90 -6.43 -11.06 -1.60
N GLY A 91 -7.13 -11.01 -0.47
CA GLY A 91 -7.32 -12.14 0.43
C GLY A 91 -6.25 -12.31 1.50
N MET A 92 -5.39 -11.32 1.72
CA MET A 92 -4.44 -11.35 2.83
C MET A 92 -5.16 -11.31 4.18
N ASP A 93 -4.60 -11.98 5.18
CA ASP A 93 -5.16 -12.02 6.54
C ASP A 93 -5.35 -10.60 7.10
N ARG A 94 -6.61 -10.24 7.38
CA ARG A 94 -7.00 -8.93 7.88
C ARG A 94 -6.40 -8.60 9.24
N ARG A 95 -6.17 -9.61 10.10
CA ARG A 95 -5.52 -9.40 11.39
C ARG A 95 -4.07 -8.97 11.20
N LYS A 96 -3.34 -9.60 10.26
CA LYS A 96 -2.00 -9.16 9.90
C LYS A 96 -1.99 -7.72 9.38
N LEU A 97 -2.92 -7.38 8.47
CA LEU A 97 -3.00 -6.01 7.95
C LEU A 97 -3.34 -4.98 9.03
N HIS A 98 -4.22 -5.34 9.96
CA HIS A 98 -4.63 -4.46 11.07
C HIS A 98 -3.47 -4.21 12.05
N ASP A 99 -2.71 -5.26 12.37
CA ASP A 99 -1.72 -5.23 13.43
C ASP A 99 -0.35 -4.67 12.97
N VAL A 100 -0.17 -4.33 11.68
CA VAL A 100 1.11 -3.75 11.20
C VAL A 100 1.63 -2.60 12.06
N PRO A 101 0.83 -1.62 12.51
CA PRO A 101 1.38 -0.53 13.35
C PRO A 101 1.92 -0.99 14.72
N VAL A 102 1.50 -2.15 15.19
CA VAL A 102 1.88 -2.75 16.49
C VAL A 102 2.46 -4.15 16.31
N TRP A 103 3.06 -4.43 15.18
CA TRP A 103 3.48 -5.77 14.77
C TRP A 103 4.40 -6.49 15.77
N ARG A 104 5.18 -5.74 16.55
CA ARG A 104 6.08 -6.32 17.56
C ARG A 104 5.33 -7.02 18.71
N GLU A 105 4.15 -6.50 19.03
CA GLU A 105 3.29 -6.98 20.12
C GLU A 105 2.30 -8.05 19.64
N SER A 106 2.08 -8.16 18.33
CA SER A 106 1.15 -9.12 17.73
C SER A 106 1.78 -10.52 17.57
N ASP A 107 1.00 -11.57 17.78
CA ASP A 107 1.42 -12.97 17.68
C ASP A 107 1.15 -13.60 16.29
N VAL A 108 0.58 -12.84 15.36
CA VAL A 108 0.14 -13.37 14.05
C VAL A 108 1.25 -13.53 13.01
N TYR A 109 2.40 -12.92 13.25
CA TYR A 109 3.49 -12.88 12.27
C TYR A 109 4.51 -13.99 12.48
N THR A 110 4.91 -14.60 11.38
CA THR A 110 6.04 -15.51 11.32
C THR A 110 7.37 -14.80 11.58
N PRO A 111 8.44 -15.51 11.95
CA PRO A 111 9.77 -14.90 12.11
C PRO A 111 10.26 -14.18 10.83
N LEU A 112 9.94 -14.69 9.63
CA LEU A 112 10.33 -14.04 8.38
C LEU A 112 9.57 -12.72 8.15
N GLU A 113 8.28 -12.70 8.42
CA GLU A 113 7.46 -11.49 8.29
C GLU A 113 7.92 -10.40 9.28
N ARG A 114 8.33 -10.79 10.48
CA ARG A 114 8.93 -9.87 11.47
C ARG A 114 10.26 -9.29 10.98
N ASP A 115 11.17 -10.14 10.47
CA ASP A 115 12.45 -9.69 9.90
C ASP A 115 12.21 -8.70 8.74
N VAL A 116 11.20 -8.97 7.89
CA VAL A 116 10.83 -8.09 6.76
C VAL A 116 10.31 -6.72 7.23
N MET A 117 9.45 -6.69 8.25
CA MET A 117 8.92 -5.42 8.77
C MET A 117 9.99 -4.65 9.55
N GLU A 118 10.84 -5.32 10.32
CA GLU A 118 11.99 -4.70 10.98
C GLU A 118 12.94 -4.07 9.97
N TYR A 119 13.24 -4.79 8.89
CA TYR A 119 14.06 -4.28 7.80
C TYR A 119 13.43 -3.06 7.12
N ALA A 120 12.13 -3.11 6.87
CA ALA A 120 11.40 -2.00 6.25
C ALA A 120 11.46 -0.72 7.11
N GLU A 121 11.31 -0.83 8.42
CA GLU A 121 11.48 0.30 9.34
C GLU A 121 12.92 0.81 9.37
N ALA A 122 13.91 -0.10 9.42
CA ALA A 122 15.33 0.26 9.45
C ALA A 122 15.78 0.99 8.17
N VAL A 123 15.30 0.56 7.00
CA VAL A 123 15.55 1.26 5.72
C VAL A 123 14.81 2.61 5.67
N THR A 124 13.63 2.70 6.29
CA THR A 124 12.82 3.93 6.32
C THR A 124 13.38 5.00 7.26
N ALA A 125 14.15 4.62 8.25
CA ALA A 125 14.80 5.54 9.18
C ALA A 125 15.67 6.58 8.45
N THR A 126 15.91 7.73 9.08
CA THR A 126 16.78 8.77 8.53
C THR A 126 17.83 9.16 9.57
N PRO A 127 19.13 8.79 9.37
CA PRO A 127 19.65 7.95 8.28
C PRO A 127 19.14 6.50 8.36
N PRO A 128 19.22 5.72 7.26
CA PRO A 128 18.91 4.29 7.32
C PRO A 128 19.75 3.56 8.35
N ALA A 129 19.14 2.64 9.10
CA ALA A 129 19.77 1.98 10.25
C ALA A 129 19.69 0.44 10.14
N VAL A 130 20.02 -0.10 8.96
CA VAL A 130 20.00 -1.54 8.70
C VAL A 130 21.22 -2.21 9.35
N GLY A 131 20.97 -3.17 10.26
CA GLY A 131 22.00 -4.02 10.84
C GLY A 131 22.44 -5.14 9.87
N ASP A 132 23.71 -5.45 9.83
CA ASP A 132 24.29 -6.47 8.94
C ASP A 132 23.66 -7.85 9.20
N ASP A 133 23.44 -8.23 10.46
CA ASP A 133 22.85 -9.52 10.85
C ASP A 133 21.42 -9.69 10.28
N LEU A 134 20.62 -8.63 10.31
CA LEU A 134 19.26 -8.65 9.77
C LEU A 134 19.30 -8.76 8.24
N ALA A 135 20.16 -7.99 7.60
CA ALA A 135 20.34 -8.04 6.15
C ALA A 135 20.80 -9.42 5.68
N GLU A 136 21.74 -10.04 6.39
CA GLU A 136 22.26 -11.37 6.07
C GLU A 136 21.19 -12.46 6.26
N ARG A 137 20.43 -12.43 7.37
CA ARG A 137 19.32 -13.38 7.59
C ARG A 137 18.27 -13.29 6.49
N LEU A 138 17.87 -12.08 6.09
CA LEU A 138 16.90 -11.88 5.01
C LEU A 138 17.45 -12.34 3.67
N ARG A 139 18.69 -11.97 3.33
CA ARG A 139 19.33 -12.40 2.09
C ARG A 139 19.45 -13.91 2.00
N ALA A 140 19.83 -14.58 3.09
CA ALA A 140 19.93 -16.03 3.14
C ALA A 140 18.57 -16.74 2.94
N ARG A 141 17.47 -16.15 3.42
CA ARG A 141 16.12 -16.74 3.35
C ARG A 141 15.40 -16.41 2.04
N LEU A 142 15.59 -15.21 1.50
CA LEU A 142 14.89 -14.70 0.31
C LEU A 142 15.69 -14.93 -0.99
N GLY A 143 17.01 -15.01 -0.90
CA GLY A 143 17.92 -14.93 -2.02
C GLY A 143 18.13 -13.49 -2.50
N GLU A 144 19.19 -13.26 -3.29
CA GLU A 144 19.62 -11.92 -3.74
C GLU A 144 18.51 -11.15 -4.47
N ALA A 145 17.80 -11.82 -5.39
CA ALA A 145 16.80 -11.16 -6.23
C ALA A 145 15.60 -10.63 -5.44
N ALA A 146 15.07 -11.42 -4.49
CA ALA A 146 13.95 -10.99 -3.67
C ALA A 146 14.39 -9.98 -2.59
N PHE A 147 15.62 -10.10 -2.07
CA PHE A 147 16.17 -9.11 -1.14
C PHE A 147 16.37 -7.73 -1.78
N VAL A 148 16.87 -7.69 -3.02
CA VAL A 148 16.96 -6.43 -3.80
C VAL A 148 15.57 -5.85 -4.05
N GLU A 149 14.59 -6.71 -4.40
CA GLU A 149 13.21 -6.24 -4.59
C GLU A 149 12.59 -5.72 -3.31
N LEU A 150 12.81 -6.37 -2.16
CA LEU A 150 12.40 -5.89 -0.84
C LEU A 150 12.94 -4.48 -0.58
N THR A 151 14.24 -4.30 -0.74
CA THR A 151 14.90 -3.00 -0.53
C THR A 151 14.33 -1.92 -1.44
N ALA A 152 14.16 -2.24 -2.73
CA ALA A 152 13.58 -1.34 -3.71
C ALA A 152 12.12 -0.98 -3.38
N MET A 153 11.30 -1.95 -2.95
CA MET A 153 9.89 -1.70 -2.58
C MET A 153 9.77 -0.79 -1.36
N VAL A 154 10.64 -0.95 -0.35
CA VAL A 154 10.70 -0.02 0.79
C VAL A 154 11.04 1.40 0.32
N ALA A 155 12.02 1.55 -0.57
CA ALA A 155 12.37 2.85 -1.13
C ALA A 155 11.22 3.49 -1.95
N VAL A 156 10.50 2.68 -2.72
CA VAL A 156 9.27 3.11 -3.44
C VAL A 156 8.23 3.62 -2.46
N GLU A 157 7.97 2.88 -1.38
CA GLU A 157 6.99 3.31 -0.39
C GLU A 157 7.43 4.56 0.37
N ASN A 158 8.72 4.71 0.64
CA ASN A 158 9.26 5.96 1.19
C ASN A 158 8.99 7.15 0.26
N LEU A 159 9.14 6.98 -1.07
CA LEU A 159 8.77 8.00 -2.04
C LEU A 159 7.28 8.34 -1.94
N ARG A 160 6.39 7.35 -2.01
CA ARG A 160 4.93 7.52 -1.96
C ARG A 160 4.49 8.18 -0.66
N SER A 161 4.90 7.62 0.46
CA SER A 161 4.50 8.09 1.79
C SER A 161 4.99 9.51 2.08
N ARG A 162 6.23 9.84 1.70
CA ARG A 162 6.79 11.19 1.91
C ARG A 162 6.12 12.23 1.02
N VAL A 163 5.79 11.90 -0.23
CA VAL A 163 5.01 12.78 -1.12
C VAL A 163 3.62 13.02 -0.55
N ASN A 164 2.92 11.96 -0.14
CA ASN A 164 1.58 12.08 0.44
C ASN A 164 1.60 12.89 1.74
N ALA A 165 2.54 12.62 2.64
CA ALA A 165 2.69 13.36 3.90
C ALA A 165 3.04 14.83 3.66
N ALA A 166 3.96 15.12 2.72
CA ALA A 166 4.34 16.49 2.37
C ALA A 166 3.18 17.29 1.78
N LEU A 167 2.26 16.65 1.07
CA LEU A 167 1.05 17.27 0.50
C LEU A 167 -0.16 17.20 1.44
N ASP A 168 -0.01 16.65 2.65
CA ASP A 168 -1.06 16.47 3.65
C ASP A 168 -2.27 15.69 3.08
N LEU A 169 -1.98 14.60 2.34
CA LEU A 169 -2.99 13.68 1.83
C LEU A 169 -3.29 12.65 2.91
N THR A 170 -4.54 12.61 3.34
CA THR A 170 -5.00 11.73 4.42
C THR A 170 -5.89 10.61 3.91
N SER A 171 -6.24 9.67 4.79
CA SER A 171 -7.17 8.56 4.50
C SER A 171 -8.38 9.02 3.70
N GLN A 172 -8.79 8.21 2.72
CA GLN A 172 -10.01 8.38 1.92
C GLN A 172 -11.13 7.40 2.32
N GLY A 173 -10.96 6.67 3.44
CA GLY A 173 -11.94 5.68 3.93
C GLY A 173 -12.04 4.44 3.04
N PHE A 174 -10.92 3.95 2.52
CA PHE A 174 -10.87 2.67 1.79
C PHE A 174 -11.05 1.50 2.75
N LYS A 175 -10.35 1.52 3.88
CA LYS A 175 -10.44 0.50 4.92
C LYS A 175 -11.87 0.28 5.42
N ASP A 176 -12.63 1.36 5.59
CA ASP A 176 -14.01 1.31 6.11
C ASP A 176 -14.92 0.44 5.23
N SER A 177 -14.62 0.34 3.92
CA SER A 177 -15.37 -0.52 3.00
C SER A 177 -15.10 -2.02 3.22
N CYS A 178 -13.99 -2.38 3.87
CA CYS A 178 -13.66 -3.77 4.21
C CYS A 178 -14.31 -4.23 5.51
N ASP A 179 -14.60 -3.30 6.41
CA ASP A 179 -15.15 -3.58 7.74
C ASP A 179 -16.67 -3.62 7.76
N LEU A 180 -17.35 -3.22 6.66
CA LEU A 180 -18.78 -3.38 6.50
C LEU A 180 -19.11 -4.87 6.36
N PRO A 181 -20.06 -5.44 7.16
CA PRO A 181 -20.53 -6.79 6.93
C PRO A 181 -21.05 -6.87 5.49
N ALA A 182 -20.66 -7.93 4.77
CA ALA A 182 -21.14 -8.16 3.42
C ALA A 182 -22.67 -8.05 3.44
N ALA A 183 -23.21 -7.03 2.76
CA ALA A 183 -24.65 -6.84 2.62
C ALA A 183 -25.22 -8.16 2.11
N GLY A 184 -26.07 -8.80 2.94
CA GLY A 184 -26.48 -10.18 2.79
C GLY A 184 -26.94 -10.48 1.36
N ARG A 185 -26.33 -11.47 0.76
CA ARG A 185 -26.96 -12.23 -0.31
C ARG A 185 -28.08 -13.06 0.32
N THR A 186 -29.19 -12.42 0.59
CA THR A 186 -30.45 -13.13 0.86
C THR A 186 -30.96 -13.71 -0.45
N GLY A 187 -30.39 -14.87 -0.81
CA GLY A 187 -31.06 -15.78 -1.71
C GLY A 187 -32.24 -16.42 -0.96
N ALA A 188 -33.40 -15.79 -0.97
CA ALA A 188 -34.63 -16.42 -0.59
C ALA A 188 -34.94 -17.50 -1.60
N VAL A 189 -34.76 -18.76 -1.20
CA VAL A 189 -35.41 -19.90 -1.87
C VAL A 189 -36.84 -19.89 -1.44
N PRO A 190 -37.83 -19.80 -2.35
CA PRO A 190 -39.24 -19.96 -1.97
C PRO A 190 -39.46 -21.41 -1.58
N ALA A 191 -39.99 -21.62 -0.36
CA ALA A 191 -40.50 -22.90 0.07
C ALA A 191 -41.71 -23.24 -0.76
N THR A 192 -41.67 -24.32 -1.51
CA THR A 192 -42.84 -24.97 -2.09
C THR A 192 -43.55 -25.70 -0.97
N THR A 193 -44.76 -25.27 -0.66
CA THR A 193 -45.74 -26.01 0.12
C THR A 193 -46.47 -26.97 -0.81
N ASP A 194 -46.42 -28.24 -0.48
CA ASP A 194 -47.48 -29.22 -0.71
C ASP A 194 -48.18 -29.53 0.62
#